data_cb3ba2faded6bf1b3a29cf872d58e56a
#
_entry.id   cb3ba2faded6bf1b3a29cf872d58e56a
#
_cell.length_a   1.000
_cell.length_b   1.000
_cell.length_c   1.000
_cell.angle_alpha   90.00
_cell.angle_beta   90.00
_cell.angle_gamma   90.00
#
_symmetry.space_group_name_H-M   'P 1'
#
loop_
_entity.id
_entity.type
_entity.pdbx_description
1 polymer ?
#
loop_
_entity_poly.entity_id
_entity_poly.type
_entity_poly.pdbx_seq_one_letter_code
_entity_poly.pdbx_strand_id
1 'polypeptide(L)'
;MDYVALLSFRSSVSGAERDQALMRRTTWQYPDGIRPIAEYWPAASAVQVIAIFAADSFDKVMELLFEWNDVFDIDIHPAVSADDGLRIGPEVFGRLPRMQQRP
;
A
#
# COMPACT_ATOMS: atom_id res chain seq x y z
N MET A 1 -7.04 -0.26 10.67
CA MET A 1 -7.39 -0.15 9.23
C MET A 1 -6.22 -0.60 8.39
N ASP A 2 -6.49 -1.40 7.40
CA ASP A 2 -5.46 -1.89 6.48
C ASP A 2 -5.30 -0.96 5.29
N TYR A 3 -4.09 -0.90 4.76
CA TYR A 3 -3.72 -0.09 3.60
C TYR A 3 -2.88 -0.90 2.63
N VAL A 4 -3.01 -0.56 1.36
CA VAL A 4 -2.12 -1.02 0.30
C VAL A 4 -1.35 0.18 -0.21
N ALA A 5 -0.02 0.07 -0.22
CA ALA A 5 0.87 1.08 -0.77
C ALA A 5 1.57 0.53 -2.01
N LEU A 6 1.51 1.27 -3.10
CA LEU A 6 2.17 0.96 -4.35
C LEU A 6 3.28 1.99 -4.54
N LEU A 7 4.53 1.52 -4.55
CA LEU A 7 5.71 2.36 -4.63
C LEU A 7 6.37 2.19 -6.00
N SER A 8 6.49 3.30 -6.73
CA SER A 8 7.15 3.35 -8.03
C SER A 8 8.29 4.36 -7.95
N PHE A 9 9.46 4.04 -8.52
CA PHE A 9 10.56 5.00 -8.52
C PHE A 9 10.18 6.29 -9.23
N ARG A 10 10.53 7.42 -8.64
CA ARG A 10 10.39 8.72 -9.29
C ARG A 10 11.25 8.74 -10.55
N SER A 11 10.79 9.42 -11.58
CA SER A 11 11.50 9.51 -12.86
C SER A 11 12.88 10.15 -12.74
N SER A 12 13.08 11.00 -11.74
CA SER A 12 14.34 11.68 -11.48
C SER A 12 15.40 10.81 -10.81
N VAL A 13 15.05 9.61 -10.35
CA VAL A 13 15.96 8.73 -9.61
C VAL A 13 16.86 7.98 -10.59
N SER A 14 18.19 8.06 -10.38
CA SER A 14 19.16 7.34 -11.18
C SER A 14 19.22 5.85 -10.84
N GLY A 15 19.90 5.05 -11.68
CA GLY A 15 20.08 3.64 -11.38
C GLY A 15 20.81 3.39 -10.06
N ALA A 16 21.86 4.19 -9.78
CA ALA A 16 22.59 4.08 -8.51
C ALA A 16 21.70 4.42 -7.31
N GLU A 17 20.87 5.44 -7.44
CA GLU A 17 19.92 5.82 -6.39
C GLU A 17 18.85 4.76 -6.16
N ARG A 18 18.42 4.07 -7.22
CA ARG A 18 17.48 2.93 -7.11
C ARG A 18 18.09 1.81 -6.28
N ASP A 19 19.33 1.45 -6.59
CA ASP A 19 20.04 0.40 -5.85
C ASP A 19 20.19 0.77 -4.38
N GLN A 20 20.55 2.02 -4.09
CA GLN A 20 20.67 2.52 -2.73
C GLN A 20 19.32 2.48 -1.99
N ALA A 21 18.24 2.84 -2.67
CA ALA A 21 16.90 2.82 -2.07
C ALA A 21 16.49 1.39 -1.69
N LEU A 22 16.74 0.42 -2.57
CA LEU A 22 16.43 -0.99 -2.28
C LEU A 22 17.30 -1.52 -1.15
N MET A 23 18.58 -1.16 -1.11
CA MET A 23 19.46 -1.52 0.00
C MET A 23 18.97 -0.91 1.32
N ARG A 24 18.56 0.36 1.31
CA ARG A 24 17.98 1.02 2.48
C ARG A 24 16.75 0.27 2.98
N ARG A 25 15.92 -0.21 2.05
CA ARG A 25 14.69 -0.94 2.39
C ARG A 25 14.99 -2.27 3.09
N THR A 26 16.11 -2.92 2.80
CA THR A 26 16.45 -4.20 3.42
C THR A 26 16.71 -4.09 4.92
N THR A 27 17.14 -2.92 5.39
CA THR A 27 17.46 -2.67 6.79
C THR A 27 16.46 -1.74 7.49
N TRP A 28 15.54 -1.17 6.73
CA TRP A 28 14.52 -0.28 7.26
C TRP A 28 13.45 -1.05 8.02
N GLN A 29 12.95 -0.45 9.08
CA GLN A 29 11.88 -1.02 9.89
C GLN A 29 10.66 -0.12 9.85
N TYR A 30 9.49 -0.72 9.80
CA TYR A 30 8.24 0.03 9.87
C TYR A 30 8.17 0.82 11.18
N PRO A 31 7.67 2.08 11.14
CA PRO A 31 7.49 2.87 12.36
C PRO A 31 6.55 2.20 13.34
N ASP A 32 6.67 2.58 14.61
CA ASP A 32 5.71 2.16 15.62
C ASP A 32 4.29 2.59 15.21
N GLY A 33 3.31 1.74 15.48
CA GLY A 33 1.93 1.98 15.09
C GLY A 33 1.58 1.47 13.70
N ILE A 34 2.56 0.94 12.95
CA ILE A 34 2.33 0.26 11.69
C ILE A 34 2.75 -1.20 11.83
N ARG A 35 1.84 -2.10 11.44
CA ARG A 35 2.09 -3.54 11.45
C ARG A 35 2.14 -4.04 10.01
N PRO A 36 3.31 -4.48 9.51
CA PRO A 36 3.39 -5.04 8.18
C PRO A 36 2.60 -6.34 8.09
N ILE A 37 1.84 -6.51 7.03
CA ILE A 37 1.10 -7.73 6.73
C ILE A 37 1.80 -8.51 5.64
N ALA A 38 2.19 -7.83 4.56
CA ALA A 38 2.92 -8.44 3.45
C ALA A 38 3.67 -7.36 2.67
N GLU A 39 4.77 -7.75 2.06
CA GLU A 39 5.49 -6.87 1.15
C GLU A 39 6.03 -7.71 0.00
N TYR A 40 5.83 -7.24 -1.24
CA TYR A 40 6.30 -7.90 -2.45
C TYR A 40 7.07 -6.92 -3.31
N TRP A 41 8.10 -7.40 -3.96
CA TRP A 41 8.89 -6.65 -4.92
C TRP A 41 8.69 -7.27 -6.30
N PRO A 42 7.76 -6.75 -7.12
CA PRO A 42 7.51 -7.30 -8.45
C PRO A 42 8.73 -7.12 -9.35
N ALA A 43 9.00 -8.12 -10.17
CA ALA A 43 10.07 -8.03 -11.15
C ALA A 43 9.56 -7.30 -12.40
N ALA A 44 10.41 -6.41 -12.96
CA ALA A 44 10.19 -5.74 -14.25
C ALA A 44 8.82 -5.05 -14.37
N SER A 45 8.34 -4.43 -13.28
CA SER A 45 7.07 -3.74 -13.24
C SER A 45 7.27 -2.23 -13.08
N ALA A 46 6.25 -1.44 -13.40
CA ALA A 46 6.23 -0.03 -13.07
C ALA A 46 6.19 0.18 -11.55
N VAL A 47 5.59 -0.76 -10.81
CA VAL A 47 5.55 -0.75 -9.35
C VAL A 47 6.70 -1.60 -8.82
N GLN A 48 7.57 -1.03 -8.01
CA GLN A 48 8.72 -1.72 -7.45
C GLN A 48 8.44 -2.38 -6.10
N VAL A 49 7.53 -1.81 -5.32
CA VAL A 49 7.18 -2.36 -4.02
C VAL A 49 5.66 -2.32 -3.85
N ILE A 50 5.10 -3.42 -3.40
CA ILE A 50 3.71 -3.50 -2.96
C ILE A 50 3.77 -3.83 -1.47
N ALA A 51 3.32 -2.90 -0.63
CA ALA A 51 3.31 -3.07 0.81
C ALA A 51 1.88 -3.07 1.33
N ILE A 52 1.55 -4.07 2.15
CA ILE A 52 0.24 -4.19 2.79
C ILE A 52 0.48 -4.15 4.29
N PHE A 53 -0.18 -3.22 4.96
CA PHE A 53 0.05 -2.99 6.37
C PHE A 53 -1.21 -2.49 7.07
N ALA A 54 -1.25 -2.70 8.38
CA ALA A 54 -2.25 -2.09 9.25
C ALA A 54 -1.64 -0.89 9.97
N ALA A 55 -2.39 0.18 10.11
CA ALA A 55 -1.95 1.37 10.84
C ALA A 55 -2.97 1.74 11.91
N ASP A 56 -2.46 2.17 13.08
CA ASP A 56 -3.29 2.58 14.20
C ASP A 56 -3.99 3.90 13.94
N SER A 57 -3.34 4.78 13.18
CA SER A 57 -3.89 6.08 12.81
C SER A 57 -3.33 6.54 11.47
N PHE A 58 -3.98 7.50 10.85
CA PHE A 58 -3.52 8.05 9.57
C PHE A 58 -2.21 8.81 9.69
N ASP A 59 -1.90 9.35 10.88
CA ASP A 59 -0.61 10.00 11.16
C ASP A 59 0.55 9.06 10.85
N LYS A 60 0.40 7.78 11.18
CA LYS A 60 1.43 6.77 10.93
C LYS A 60 1.60 6.50 9.45
N VAL A 61 0.50 6.52 8.69
CA VAL A 61 0.56 6.39 7.25
C VAL A 61 1.33 7.56 6.64
N MET A 62 1.08 8.78 7.10
CA MET A 62 1.82 9.96 6.64
C MET A 62 3.30 9.88 6.98
N GLU A 63 3.63 9.38 8.17
CA GLU A 63 5.02 9.18 8.59
C GLU A 63 5.76 8.24 7.64
N LEU A 64 5.12 7.12 7.29
CA LEU A 64 5.65 6.18 6.32
C LEU A 64 5.88 6.84 4.95
N LEU A 65 4.92 7.62 4.49
CA LEU A 65 5.00 8.32 3.22
C LEU A 65 6.17 9.29 3.19
N PHE A 66 6.34 10.09 4.24
CA PHE A 66 7.43 11.06 4.31
C PHE A 66 8.81 10.42 4.38
N GLU A 67 8.93 9.21 4.89
CA GLU A 67 10.21 8.50 4.93
C GLU A 67 10.67 8.03 3.54
N TRP A 68 9.75 7.83 2.61
CA TRP A 68 10.06 7.18 1.33
C TRP A 68 9.73 8.02 0.10
N ASN A 69 9.06 9.16 0.24
CA ASN A 69 8.66 9.97 -0.91
C ASN A 69 9.84 10.68 -1.60
N ASP A 70 11.04 10.60 -1.04
CA ASP A 70 12.24 11.13 -1.67
C ASP A 70 12.64 10.35 -2.93
N VAL A 71 12.38 9.03 -2.95
CA VAL A 71 12.76 8.16 -4.06
C VAL A 71 11.58 7.52 -4.77
N PHE A 72 10.43 7.43 -4.11
CA PHE A 72 9.24 6.80 -4.69
C PHE A 72 8.09 7.79 -4.86
N ASP A 73 7.35 7.58 -5.94
CA ASP A 73 5.96 8.02 -6.02
C ASP A 73 5.14 6.95 -5.30
N ILE A 74 4.36 7.34 -4.31
CA ILE A 74 3.66 6.41 -3.44
C ILE A 74 2.16 6.61 -3.57
N ASP A 75 1.47 5.51 -3.85
CA ASP A 75 0.03 5.47 -4.01
C ASP A 75 -0.51 4.60 -2.87
N ILE A 76 -1.21 5.21 -1.91
CA ILE A 76 -1.71 4.51 -0.72
C ILE A 76 -3.23 4.54 -0.70
N HIS A 77 -3.83 3.37 -0.51
CA HIS A 77 -5.27 3.20 -0.47
C HIS A 77 -5.70 2.41 0.76
N PRO A 78 -6.80 2.81 1.43
CA PRO A 78 -7.44 1.93 2.39
C PRO A 78 -7.88 0.66 1.69
N ALA A 79 -7.80 -0.46 2.39
CA ALA A 79 -8.12 -1.75 1.80
C ALA A 79 -8.71 -2.68 2.87
N VAL A 80 -9.42 -3.69 2.39
CA VAL A 80 -9.84 -4.82 3.22
C VAL A 80 -9.31 -6.09 2.59
N SER A 81 -9.10 -7.12 3.39
CA SER A 81 -8.71 -8.42 2.88
C SER A 81 -9.83 -8.99 2.00
N ALA A 82 -9.47 -9.93 1.13
CA ALA A 82 -10.47 -10.63 0.32
C ALA A 82 -11.51 -11.33 1.21
N ASP A 83 -11.08 -11.91 2.32
CA ASP A 83 -11.99 -12.56 3.25
C ASP A 83 -13.00 -11.58 3.84
N ASP A 84 -12.53 -10.41 4.29
CA ASP A 84 -13.41 -9.36 4.80
C ASP A 84 -14.31 -8.81 3.70
N GLY A 85 -13.78 -8.63 2.50
CA GLY A 85 -14.55 -8.17 1.34
C GLY A 85 -15.68 -9.13 0.99
N LEU A 86 -15.41 -10.44 1.02
CA LEU A 86 -16.43 -11.46 0.77
C LEU A 86 -17.50 -11.47 1.85
N ARG A 87 -17.16 -11.11 3.08
CA ARG A 87 -18.12 -11.02 4.17
C ARG A 87 -18.95 -9.74 4.13
N ILE A 88 -18.31 -8.60 3.84
CA ILE A 88 -18.95 -7.28 3.87
C ILE A 88 -19.72 -6.99 2.57
N GLY A 89 -19.19 -7.44 1.43
CA GLY A 89 -19.73 -7.12 0.11
C GLY A 89 -21.21 -7.39 -0.05
N PRO A 90 -21.70 -8.58 0.31
CA PRO A 90 -23.13 -8.87 0.17
C PRO A 90 -24.03 -7.94 0.97
N GLU A 91 -23.59 -7.52 2.16
CA GLU A 91 -24.37 -6.57 2.98
C GLU A 91 -24.43 -5.19 2.30
N VAL A 92 -23.32 -4.73 1.75
CA VAL A 92 -23.25 -3.45 1.04
C VAL A 92 -24.13 -3.50 -0.21
N PHE A 93 -24.03 -4.55 -1.01
CA PHE A 93 -24.83 -4.69 -2.21
C PHE A 93 -26.31 -4.79 -1.89
N GLY A 94 -26.66 -5.48 -0.80
CA GLY A 94 -28.04 -5.57 -0.37
C GLY A 94 -28.67 -4.23 0.03
N ARG A 95 -27.85 -3.23 0.38
CA ARG A 95 -28.30 -1.90 0.75
C ARG A 95 -28.36 -0.92 -0.41
N LEU A 96 -27.87 -1.31 -1.59
CA LEU A 96 -27.84 -0.45 -2.78
C LEU A 96 -28.96 -0.82 -3.75
N PRO A 97 -30.07 -0.05 -3.79
CA PRO A 97 -31.23 -0.42 -4.65
C PRO A 97 -30.85 -0.58 -6.11
N ARG A 98 -29.91 0.22 -6.60
CA ARG A 98 -29.45 0.11 -7.99
C ARG A 98 -28.82 -1.25 -8.30
N MET A 99 -28.07 -1.79 -7.36
CA MET A 99 -27.43 -3.09 -7.53
C MET A 99 -28.45 -4.22 -7.51
N GLN A 100 -29.50 -4.09 -6.71
CA GLN A 100 -30.56 -5.07 -6.63
C GLN A 100 -31.43 -5.12 -7.89
N GLN A 101 -31.48 -4.02 -8.63
CA GLN A 101 -32.30 -3.90 -9.84
C GLN A 101 -31.59 -4.40 -11.10
N ARG A 102 -30.33 -4.75 -11.01
CA ARG A 102 -29.58 -5.25 -12.16
C ARG A 102 -30.01 -6.68 -12.47
N PRO A 103 -30.25 -6.99 -13.75
CA PRO A 103 -30.56 -8.35 -14.16
C PRO A 103 -29.37 -9.30 -13.94
#